data_10a89870f0812113d362dacae347a39b
#
_entry.id   10a89870f0812113d362dacae347a39b
#
_cell.length_a   1.000
_cell.length_b   1.000
_cell.length_c   1.000
_cell.angle_alpha   90.00
_cell.angle_beta   90.00
_cell.angle_gamma   90.00
#
_symmetry.space_group_name_H-M   'P 1'
#
loop_
_entity.id
_entity.type
_entity.pdbx_description
1 polymer ?
#
loop_
_entity_poly.entity_id
_entity_poly.type
_entity_poly.pdbx_seq_one_letter_code
_entity_poly.pdbx_strand_id
1 'polypeptide(L)'
;MIGGIEMNSEINAFINKYVKEIRNNNAAFFAGAGFSKESGYVDWKTLLESIASELGLEVEKEHDLVALAQYCYNKHQNRGIINDVIFEEFSKQKEPTQNHRILARLPIGVIWTTNYDDLIEKAFDNVQKIVDVKSRNEHLSNTLANRECILYKMHGDKNNPNDAILIKDDYERYYKAHKQFLSALTGDLISKTFLFVGFSFQDPNLDYILSRIRVDYEENPRQHYAIMKSIDRKDYESDADYDYAKRRNDLFLEDLKRYRISALVIDDFSEITEILQEIERRLNQNNIFISGSAEEYGVFTKEEAENLIKLLSARLIQDEFNIISGFGVGVGSAVITGALEEIYMHNTRINNQRLLLRPFPQGKEARVLWQQYREDMISRAGISLYIFG
;
A
#
# COMPACT_ATOMS: atom_id res chain seq x y z
N MET A 1 -1.31 27.79 4.39
CA MET A 1 -2.59 27.04 4.47
C MET A 1 -2.75 26.33 3.14
N ILE A 2 -2.38 25.05 3.09
CA ILE A 2 -2.65 24.19 1.95
C ILE A 2 -4.12 23.83 2.10
N GLY A 3 -4.95 24.23 1.13
CA GLY A 3 -6.38 23.98 1.13
C GLY A 3 -6.65 22.49 1.17
N GLY A 4 -7.07 21.97 2.34
CA GLY A 4 -7.55 20.62 2.46
C GLY A 4 -8.86 20.52 1.68
N ILE A 5 -8.90 19.62 0.70
CA ILE A 5 -10.13 19.22 0.05
C ILE A 5 -11.04 18.66 1.15
N GLU A 6 -12.30 19.12 1.20
CA GLU A 6 -13.30 18.56 2.12
C GLU A 6 -13.59 17.10 1.70
N MET A 7 -12.77 16.17 2.21
CA MET A 7 -13.04 14.74 2.03
C MET A 7 -14.40 14.40 2.62
N ASN A 8 -15.14 13.57 1.91
CA ASN A 8 -16.42 13.01 2.37
C ASN A 8 -16.27 12.45 3.80
N SER A 9 -17.30 12.62 4.63
CA SER A 9 -17.32 12.16 6.03
C SER A 9 -17.03 10.65 6.17
N GLU A 10 -17.47 9.85 5.22
CA GLU A 10 -17.25 8.40 5.18
C GLU A 10 -15.78 8.06 4.93
N ILE A 11 -15.14 8.75 3.96
CA ILE A 11 -13.70 8.59 3.68
C ILE A 11 -12.88 9.03 4.90
N ASN A 12 -13.26 10.15 5.55
CA ASN A 12 -12.60 10.61 6.77
C ASN A 12 -12.69 9.60 7.93
N ALA A 13 -13.86 9.00 8.13
CA ALA A 13 -14.07 7.96 9.15
C ALA A 13 -13.23 6.70 8.83
N PHE A 14 -13.19 6.30 7.56
CA PHE A 14 -12.34 5.22 7.09
C PHE A 14 -10.87 5.49 7.39
N ILE A 15 -10.34 6.66 6.99
CA ILE A 15 -8.92 7.00 7.18
C ILE A 15 -8.54 6.90 8.65
N ASN A 16 -9.36 7.45 9.57
CA ASN A 16 -9.10 7.37 11.01
C ASN A 16 -9.02 5.90 11.49
N LYS A 17 -9.94 5.06 11.02
CA LYS A 17 -9.97 3.65 11.39
C LYS A 17 -8.78 2.89 10.80
N TYR A 18 -8.48 3.10 9.53
CA TYR A 18 -7.39 2.40 8.85
C TYR A 18 -6.02 2.80 9.39
N VAL A 19 -5.80 4.08 9.71
CA VAL A 19 -4.61 4.56 10.41
C VAL A 19 -4.42 3.84 11.76
N LYS A 20 -5.51 3.66 12.52
CA LYS A 20 -5.47 2.89 13.78
C LYS A 20 -5.08 1.42 13.53
N GLU A 21 -5.63 0.79 12.47
CA GLU A 21 -5.28 -0.58 12.11
C GLU A 21 -3.81 -0.69 11.65
N ILE A 22 -3.29 0.30 10.92
CA ILE A 22 -1.86 0.34 10.55
C ILE A 22 -0.98 0.42 11.80
N ARG A 23 -1.30 1.31 12.75
CA ARG A 23 -0.55 1.46 14.01
C ARG A 23 -0.55 0.17 14.85
N ASN A 24 -1.61 -0.62 14.73
CA ASN A 24 -1.76 -1.89 15.44
C ASN A 24 -1.18 -3.10 14.67
N ASN A 25 -0.55 -2.89 13.50
CA ASN A 25 -0.09 -3.95 12.57
C ASN A 25 -1.21 -4.88 12.09
N ASN A 26 -2.45 -4.39 12.05
CA ASN A 26 -3.65 -5.11 11.63
C ASN A 26 -4.15 -4.67 10.25
N ALA A 27 -3.42 -3.82 9.54
CA ALA A 27 -3.75 -3.40 8.18
C ALA A 27 -3.10 -4.30 7.15
N ALA A 28 -3.80 -4.51 6.04
CA ALA A 28 -3.28 -5.11 4.81
C ALA A 28 -3.76 -4.32 3.59
N PHE A 29 -3.03 -4.43 2.50
CA PHE A 29 -3.37 -3.76 1.25
C PHE A 29 -3.57 -4.81 0.15
N PHE A 30 -4.56 -4.59 -0.72
CA PHE A 30 -4.77 -5.43 -1.90
C PHE A 30 -4.74 -4.57 -3.15
N ALA A 31 -3.70 -4.76 -3.98
CA ALA A 31 -3.54 -4.07 -5.24
C ALA A 31 -4.11 -4.89 -6.39
N GLY A 32 -5.07 -4.33 -7.13
CA GLY A 32 -5.54 -4.88 -8.39
C GLY A 32 -4.88 -4.19 -9.59
N ALA A 33 -5.24 -4.60 -10.81
CA ALA A 33 -4.66 -4.07 -12.06
C ALA A 33 -4.81 -2.55 -12.20
N GLY A 34 -5.92 -1.98 -11.72
CA GLY A 34 -6.15 -0.53 -11.72
C GLY A 34 -5.11 0.26 -10.93
N PHE A 35 -4.43 -0.34 -9.95
CA PHE A 35 -3.37 0.32 -9.19
C PHE A 35 -2.12 0.60 -10.01
N SER A 36 -1.84 -0.24 -11.03
CA SER A 36 -0.71 -0.09 -11.95
C SER A 36 -1.05 0.66 -13.25
N LYS A 37 -2.34 1.01 -13.48
CA LYS A 37 -2.79 1.59 -14.76
C LYS A 37 -2.12 2.92 -15.09
N GLU A 38 -1.93 3.80 -14.10
CA GLU A 38 -1.27 5.10 -14.29
C GLU A 38 0.20 4.98 -14.71
N SER A 39 0.88 3.87 -14.43
CA SER A 39 2.25 3.62 -14.91
C SER A 39 2.29 3.22 -16.38
N GLY A 40 1.13 3.06 -17.02
CA GLY A 40 0.98 2.72 -18.43
C GLY A 40 0.98 1.22 -18.70
N TYR A 41 0.79 0.37 -17.69
CA TYR A 41 0.42 -1.02 -17.93
C TYR A 41 -1.03 -1.13 -18.33
N VAL A 42 -1.31 -2.08 -19.20
CA VAL A 42 -2.65 -2.31 -19.73
C VAL A 42 -3.51 -3.05 -18.69
N ASP A 43 -4.81 -2.84 -18.75
CA ASP A 43 -5.78 -3.67 -18.03
C ASP A 43 -5.97 -5.04 -18.71
N TRP A 44 -6.68 -5.93 -18.04
CA TRP A 44 -6.94 -7.30 -18.49
C TRP A 44 -7.57 -7.37 -19.87
N LYS A 45 -8.48 -6.45 -20.18
CA LYS A 45 -9.18 -6.42 -21.45
C LYS A 45 -8.23 -6.10 -22.59
N THR A 46 -7.44 -5.05 -22.42
CA THR A 46 -6.41 -4.63 -23.39
C THR A 46 -5.30 -5.70 -23.52
N LEU A 47 -4.91 -6.34 -22.40
CA LEU A 47 -3.94 -7.45 -22.45
C LEU A 47 -4.39 -8.59 -23.36
N LEU A 48 -5.67 -8.91 -23.37
CA LEU A 48 -6.24 -10.01 -24.14
C LEU A 48 -6.68 -9.63 -25.55
N GLU A 49 -6.53 -8.37 -25.96
CA GLU A 49 -6.93 -7.88 -27.29
C GLU A 49 -6.22 -8.63 -28.43
N SER A 50 -4.91 -8.88 -28.28
CA SER A 50 -4.14 -9.66 -29.26
C SER A 50 -4.61 -11.12 -29.34
N ILE A 51 -4.96 -11.72 -28.21
CA ILE A 51 -5.52 -13.07 -28.14
C ILE A 51 -6.89 -13.14 -28.79
N ALA A 52 -7.77 -12.16 -28.55
CA ALA A 52 -9.07 -12.07 -29.20
C ALA A 52 -8.91 -11.97 -30.72
N SER A 53 -8.05 -11.08 -31.20
CA SER A 53 -7.76 -10.88 -32.63
C SER A 53 -7.23 -12.15 -33.29
N GLU A 54 -6.36 -12.90 -32.61
CA GLU A 54 -5.82 -14.18 -33.10
C GLU A 54 -6.92 -15.26 -33.24
N LEU A 55 -7.94 -15.18 -32.36
CA LEU A 55 -9.10 -16.06 -32.44
C LEU A 55 -10.17 -15.59 -33.44
N GLY A 56 -10.02 -14.38 -34.03
CA GLY A 56 -11.02 -13.75 -34.88
C GLY A 56 -12.20 -13.18 -34.09
N LEU A 57 -11.98 -12.85 -32.81
CA LEU A 57 -12.95 -12.26 -31.89
C LEU A 57 -12.62 -10.79 -31.60
N GLU A 58 -13.61 -10.06 -31.14
CA GLU A 58 -13.47 -8.67 -30.67
C GLU A 58 -13.58 -8.64 -29.16
N VAL A 59 -12.51 -8.27 -28.45
CA VAL A 59 -12.45 -8.28 -26.98
C VAL A 59 -13.55 -7.42 -26.35
N GLU A 60 -14.02 -6.38 -27.06
CA GLU A 60 -15.09 -5.49 -26.60
C GLU A 60 -16.45 -6.19 -26.46
N LYS A 61 -16.66 -7.27 -27.20
CA LYS A 61 -17.89 -8.09 -27.16
C LYS A 61 -17.80 -9.24 -26.18
N GLU A 62 -16.59 -9.51 -25.63
CA GLU A 62 -16.37 -10.63 -24.71
C GLU A 62 -16.61 -10.20 -23.26
N HIS A 63 -17.43 -10.98 -22.56
CA HIS A 63 -17.77 -10.74 -21.16
C HIS A 63 -16.98 -11.65 -20.20
N ASP A 64 -16.49 -12.80 -20.68
CA ASP A 64 -15.67 -13.76 -19.92
C ASP A 64 -14.25 -13.81 -20.50
N LEU A 65 -13.40 -12.92 -19.99
CA LEU A 65 -12.01 -12.80 -20.41
C LEU A 65 -11.18 -14.04 -20.07
N VAL A 66 -11.54 -14.76 -19.01
CA VAL A 66 -10.88 -16.01 -18.61
C VAL A 66 -11.19 -17.11 -19.63
N ALA A 67 -12.44 -17.18 -20.12
CA ALA A 67 -12.82 -18.11 -21.19
C ALA A 67 -12.12 -17.78 -22.51
N LEU A 68 -11.94 -16.50 -22.84
CA LEU A 68 -11.21 -16.08 -24.03
C LEU A 68 -9.78 -16.60 -24.04
N ALA A 69 -9.06 -16.45 -22.93
CA ALA A 69 -7.70 -16.98 -22.77
C ALA A 69 -7.70 -18.53 -22.87
N GLN A 70 -8.71 -19.20 -22.33
CA GLN A 70 -8.87 -20.66 -22.46
C GLN A 70 -9.09 -21.10 -23.91
N TYR A 71 -9.85 -20.36 -24.71
CA TYR A 71 -10.07 -20.67 -26.13
C TYR A 71 -8.76 -20.64 -26.92
N CYS A 72 -7.90 -19.67 -26.65
CA CYS A 72 -6.56 -19.61 -27.22
C CYS A 72 -5.73 -20.84 -26.85
N TYR A 73 -5.71 -21.22 -25.57
CA TYR A 73 -5.04 -22.45 -25.13
C TYR A 73 -5.59 -23.68 -25.82
N ASN A 74 -6.91 -23.83 -25.93
CA ASN A 74 -7.56 -24.98 -26.54
C ASN A 74 -7.25 -25.10 -28.07
N LYS A 75 -7.17 -23.94 -28.77
CA LYS A 75 -6.83 -23.90 -30.21
C LYS A 75 -5.39 -24.34 -30.42
N HIS A 76 -4.45 -23.87 -29.62
CA HIS A 76 -3.02 -24.10 -29.85
C HIS A 76 -2.44 -25.27 -29.01
N GLN A 77 -3.18 -25.79 -28.04
CA GLN A 77 -2.77 -26.87 -27.12
C GLN A 77 -1.46 -26.55 -26.36
N ASN A 78 -1.13 -25.28 -26.21
CA ASN A 78 0.04 -24.80 -25.47
C ASN A 78 -0.18 -23.36 -25.00
N ARG A 79 0.70 -22.88 -24.11
CA ARG A 79 0.65 -21.52 -23.51
C ARG A 79 1.50 -20.49 -24.25
N GLY A 80 2.12 -20.85 -25.40
CA GLY A 80 3.10 -19.98 -26.06
C GLY A 80 2.59 -18.55 -26.25
N ILE A 81 1.49 -18.37 -26.99
CA ILE A 81 0.90 -17.05 -27.27
C ILE A 81 0.54 -16.31 -25.96
N ILE A 82 -0.04 -17.02 -25.00
CA ILE A 82 -0.43 -16.44 -23.71
C ILE A 82 0.80 -15.92 -22.94
N ASN A 83 1.85 -16.72 -22.89
CA ASN A 83 3.10 -16.36 -22.22
C ASN A 83 3.81 -15.21 -22.92
N ASP A 84 3.78 -15.18 -24.24
CA ASP A 84 4.37 -14.11 -25.04
C ASP A 84 3.66 -12.78 -24.78
N VAL A 85 2.32 -12.77 -24.71
CA VAL A 85 1.53 -11.57 -24.38
C VAL A 85 1.87 -11.04 -22.98
N ILE A 86 1.95 -11.91 -21.98
CA ILE A 86 2.37 -11.52 -20.62
C ILE A 86 3.80 -10.97 -20.64
N PHE A 87 4.72 -11.66 -21.29
CA PHE A 87 6.12 -11.25 -21.34
C PHE A 87 6.30 -9.93 -22.08
N GLU A 88 5.69 -9.75 -23.25
CA GLU A 88 5.78 -8.51 -24.04
C GLU A 88 5.24 -7.31 -23.27
N GLU A 89 4.12 -7.43 -22.58
CA GLU A 89 3.57 -6.32 -21.82
C GLU A 89 4.39 -5.99 -20.59
N PHE A 90 4.73 -6.98 -19.76
CA PHE A 90 5.34 -6.75 -18.47
C PHE A 90 6.88 -6.73 -18.49
N SER A 91 7.53 -7.02 -19.63
CA SER A 91 8.97 -6.76 -19.84
C SER A 91 9.27 -5.28 -20.08
N LYS A 92 8.27 -4.47 -20.46
CA LYS A 92 8.42 -3.02 -20.59
C LYS A 92 8.81 -2.43 -19.24
N GLN A 93 9.89 -1.64 -19.23
CA GLN A 93 10.28 -0.94 -18.00
C GLN A 93 9.32 0.22 -17.75
N LYS A 94 8.61 0.14 -16.66
CA LYS A 94 7.70 1.18 -16.16
C LYS A 94 8.17 1.62 -14.78
N GLU A 95 7.84 2.87 -14.43
CA GLU A 95 8.19 3.45 -13.15
C GLU A 95 7.00 3.42 -12.18
N PRO A 96 7.26 3.22 -10.86
CA PRO A 96 6.22 3.29 -9.85
C PRO A 96 5.50 4.64 -9.86
N THR A 97 4.17 4.61 -9.81
CA THR A 97 3.35 5.82 -9.68
C THR A 97 3.50 6.44 -8.30
N GLN A 98 2.90 7.63 -8.09
CA GLN A 98 2.85 8.27 -6.78
C GLN A 98 2.18 7.36 -5.73
N ASN A 99 1.14 6.61 -6.12
CA ASN A 99 0.44 5.69 -5.23
C ASN A 99 1.33 4.53 -4.75
N HIS A 100 2.14 3.95 -5.63
CA HIS A 100 3.14 2.94 -5.26
C HIS A 100 4.19 3.50 -4.29
N ARG A 101 4.66 4.72 -4.54
CA ARG A 101 5.66 5.38 -3.68
C ARG A 101 5.12 5.68 -2.29
N ILE A 102 3.84 6.11 -2.18
CA ILE A 102 3.20 6.30 -0.88
C ILE A 102 3.03 4.95 -0.18
N LEU A 103 2.50 3.93 -0.87
CA LEU A 103 2.32 2.59 -0.31
C LEU A 103 3.62 2.03 0.27
N ALA A 104 4.74 2.18 -0.43
CA ALA A 104 6.04 1.71 0.04
C ALA A 104 6.51 2.43 1.32
N ARG A 105 6.09 3.69 1.56
CA ARG A 105 6.42 4.41 2.80
C ARG A 105 5.54 4.03 3.96
N LEU A 106 4.28 3.63 3.70
CA LEU A 106 3.36 3.19 4.76
C LEU A 106 3.90 1.93 5.47
N PRO A 107 3.77 1.82 6.80
CA PRO A 107 4.18 0.64 7.56
C PRO A 107 3.11 -0.47 7.49
N ILE A 108 2.79 -0.93 6.28
CA ILE A 108 1.87 -2.03 6.02
C ILE A 108 2.70 -3.29 5.78
N GLY A 109 2.62 -4.25 6.70
CA GLY A 109 3.45 -5.45 6.67
C GLY A 109 2.97 -6.54 5.70
N VAL A 110 1.78 -6.41 5.11
CA VAL A 110 1.20 -7.41 4.21
C VAL A 110 0.53 -6.74 3.03
N ILE A 111 0.96 -7.11 1.83
CA ILE A 111 0.37 -6.67 0.57
C ILE A 111 0.03 -7.90 -0.26
N TRP A 112 -1.17 -7.92 -0.83
CA TRP A 112 -1.63 -8.90 -1.79
C TRP A 112 -1.85 -8.25 -3.14
N THR A 113 -1.58 -8.98 -4.22
CA THR A 113 -1.85 -8.50 -5.57
C THR A 113 -2.16 -9.65 -6.53
N THR A 114 -2.97 -9.35 -7.54
CA THR A 114 -3.15 -10.19 -8.73
C THR A 114 -2.28 -9.72 -9.89
N ASN A 115 -1.53 -8.63 -9.74
CA ASN A 115 -0.70 -8.05 -10.80
C ASN A 115 0.57 -8.85 -11.03
N TYR A 116 1.00 -8.95 -12.28
CA TYR A 116 2.24 -9.61 -12.66
C TYR A 116 3.46 -8.69 -12.61
N ASP A 117 3.25 -7.35 -12.64
CA ASP A 117 4.30 -6.34 -12.68
C ASP A 117 5.16 -6.27 -11.41
N ASP A 118 6.25 -5.52 -11.44
CA ASP A 118 7.22 -5.33 -10.36
C ASP A 118 7.20 -3.92 -9.76
N LEU A 119 6.12 -3.16 -9.94
CA LEU A 119 6.07 -1.76 -9.51
C LEU A 119 6.09 -1.59 -7.98
N ILE A 120 5.45 -2.51 -7.26
CA ILE A 120 5.47 -2.50 -5.79
C ILE A 120 6.90 -2.78 -5.32
N GLU A 121 7.55 -3.82 -5.85
CA GLU A 121 8.93 -4.16 -5.52
C GLU A 121 9.87 -2.98 -5.76
N LYS A 122 9.81 -2.35 -6.95
CA LYS A 122 10.60 -1.16 -7.28
C LYS A 122 10.34 0.02 -6.34
N ALA A 123 9.08 0.23 -5.95
CA ALA A 123 8.73 1.30 -5.02
C ALA A 123 9.35 1.07 -3.63
N PHE A 124 9.41 -0.19 -3.16
CA PHE A 124 10.06 -0.55 -1.90
C PHE A 124 11.59 -0.39 -2.00
N ASP A 125 12.19 -0.81 -3.11
CA ASP A 125 13.63 -0.62 -3.36
C ASP A 125 14.02 0.87 -3.35
N ASN A 126 13.19 1.74 -3.92
CA ASN A 126 13.41 3.18 -3.94
C ASN A 126 13.44 3.82 -2.54
N VAL A 127 12.77 3.22 -1.57
CA VAL A 127 12.80 3.65 -0.15
C VAL A 127 13.68 2.76 0.72
N GLN A 128 14.50 1.89 0.12
CA GLN A 128 15.44 0.98 0.79
C GLN A 128 14.78 0.05 1.82
N LYS A 129 13.55 -0.37 1.55
CA LYS A 129 12.81 -1.34 2.36
C LYS A 129 12.89 -2.74 1.76
N ILE A 130 13.02 -3.74 2.62
CA ILE A 130 13.08 -5.14 2.21
C ILE A 130 11.65 -5.69 2.09
N VAL A 131 11.26 -6.06 0.87
CA VAL A 131 10.02 -6.75 0.57
C VAL A 131 10.28 -8.23 0.29
N ASP A 132 9.54 -9.10 0.97
CA ASP A 132 9.63 -10.56 0.81
C ASP A 132 8.54 -11.03 -0.16
N VAL A 133 8.91 -11.25 -1.43
CA VAL A 133 7.98 -11.57 -2.51
C VAL A 133 7.63 -13.06 -2.53
N LYS A 134 6.34 -13.37 -2.49
CA LYS A 134 5.76 -14.70 -2.56
C LYS A 134 4.92 -14.83 -3.83
N SER A 135 5.45 -15.45 -4.86
CA SER A 135 4.76 -15.70 -6.14
C SER A 135 4.56 -17.19 -6.45
N ARG A 136 5.14 -18.09 -5.64
CA ARG A 136 5.06 -19.55 -5.76
C ARG A 136 4.92 -20.19 -4.39
N ASN A 137 4.39 -21.43 -4.35
CA ASN A 137 4.25 -22.17 -3.10
C ASN A 137 5.58 -22.37 -2.35
N GLU A 138 6.67 -22.62 -3.09
CA GLU A 138 7.99 -22.79 -2.49
C GLU A 138 8.49 -21.53 -1.77
N HIS A 139 8.06 -20.35 -2.24
CA HIS A 139 8.43 -19.09 -1.61
C HIS A 139 7.77 -18.91 -0.23
N LEU A 140 6.63 -19.57 0.04
CA LEU A 140 5.92 -19.43 1.31
C LEU A 140 6.69 -19.98 2.51
N SER A 141 7.52 -21.00 2.30
CA SER A 141 8.36 -21.59 3.35
C SER A 141 9.64 -20.79 3.62
N ASN A 142 10.06 -19.93 2.68
CA ASN A 142 11.26 -19.13 2.79
C ASN A 142 10.92 -17.78 3.43
N THR A 143 11.78 -17.27 4.28
CA THR A 143 11.61 -15.97 4.95
C THR A 143 12.85 -15.14 4.77
N LEU A 144 12.70 -13.96 4.18
CA LEU A 144 13.78 -12.97 4.14
C LEU A 144 13.97 -12.35 5.53
N ALA A 145 15.23 -12.31 6.00
CA ALA A 145 15.57 -11.65 7.23
C ALA A 145 15.34 -10.13 7.10
N ASN A 146 14.90 -9.51 8.18
CA ASN A 146 14.65 -8.06 8.27
C ASN A 146 13.65 -7.53 7.23
N ARG A 147 12.76 -8.37 6.72
CA ARG A 147 11.67 -7.92 5.83
C ARG A 147 10.76 -6.95 6.56
N GLU A 148 10.39 -5.89 5.87
CA GLU A 148 9.42 -4.91 6.37
C GLU A 148 8.00 -5.17 5.81
N CYS A 149 7.90 -5.91 4.70
CA CYS A 149 6.63 -6.28 4.08
C CYS A 149 6.71 -7.66 3.43
N ILE A 150 5.60 -8.38 3.42
CA ILE A 150 5.39 -9.56 2.58
C ILE A 150 4.48 -9.17 1.44
N LEU A 151 4.93 -9.39 0.21
CA LEU A 151 4.15 -9.18 -1.00
C LEU A 151 3.74 -10.54 -1.58
N TYR A 152 2.45 -10.84 -1.52
CA TYR A 152 1.87 -12.03 -2.13
C TYR A 152 1.35 -11.72 -3.53
N LYS A 153 1.95 -12.33 -4.55
CA LYS A 153 1.52 -12.26 -5.96
C LYS A 153 0.75 -13.54 -6.31
N MET A 154 -0.54 -13.53 -6.02
CA MET A 154 -1.34 -14.76 -6.08
C MET A 154 -1.59 -15.29 -7.50
N HIS A 155 -1.43 -14.45 -8.51
CA HIS A 155 -1.57 -14.86 -9.91
C HIS A 155 -0.23 -15.12 -10.61
N GLY A 156 0.88 -15.14 -9.87
CA GLY A 156 2.22 -15.33 -10.43
C GLY A 156 2.95 -14.02 -10.65
N ASP A 157 4.04 -14.08 -11.42
CA ASP A 157 4.98 -12.97 -11.62
C ASP A 157 5.46 -12.95 -13.08
N LYS A 158 5.72 -11.78 -13.61
CA LYS A 158 6.20 -11.56 -14.99
C LYS A 158 7.46 -12.35 -15.34
N ASN A 159 8.30 -12.67 -14.35
CA ASN A 159 9.53 -13.42 -14.56
C ASN A 159 9.25 -14.92 -14.83
N ASN A 160 8.03 -15.39 -14.54
CA ASN A 160 7.63 -16.78 -14.74
C ASN A 160 6.23 -16.87 -15.39
N PRO A 161 6.07 -16.49 -16.66
CA PRO A 161 4.76 -16.47 -17.32
C PRO A 161 4.06 -17.83 -17.39
N ASN A 162 4.83 -18.93 -17.33
CA ASN A 162 4.26 -20.29 -17.28
C ASN A 162 3.42 -20.57 -16.04
N ASP A 163 3.69 -19.88 -14.94
CA ASP A 163 2.98 -20.05 -13.68
C ASP A 163 1.87 -19.00 -13.49
N ALA A 164 1.67 -18.12 -14.49
CA ALA A 164 0.66 -17.09 -14.43
C ALA A 164 -0.76 -17.67 -14.49
N ILE A 165 -1.64 -17.20 -13.61
CA ILE A 165 -3.05 -17.60 -13.56
C ILE A 165 -3.83 -16.73 -14.51
N LEU A 166 -4.18 -17.27 -15.68
CA LEU A 166 -4.86 -16.52 -16.74
C LEU A 166 -5.98 -17.31 -17.42
N ILE A 167 -5.82 -18.62 -17.67
CA ILE A 167 -6.80 -19.45 -18.34
C ILE A 167 -7.76 -20.11 -17.33
N LYS A 168 -8.92 -20.53 -17.79
CA LYS A 168 -9.95 -21.13 -16.95
C LYS A 168 -9.46 -22.38 -16.18
N ASP A 169 -8.66 -23.19 -16.82
CA ASP A 169 -8.04 -24.36 -16.19
C ASP A 169 -7.16 -23.98 -14.98
N ASP A 170 -6.47 -22.81 -15.03
CA ASP A 170 -5.64 -22.33 -13.92
C ASP A 170 -6.53 -21.99 -12.71
N TYR A 171 -7.64 -21.28 -12.94
CA TYR A 171 -8.61 -20.92 -11.90
C TYR A 171 -9.28 -22.16 -11.31
N GLU A 172 -9.71 -23.11 -12.13
CA GLU A 172 -10.35 -24.35 -11.67
C GLU A 172 -9.41 -25.22 -10.82
N ARG A 173 -8.14 -25.23 -11.14
CA ARG A 173 -7.10 -25.99 -10.39
C ARG A 173 -6.53 -25.23 -9.20
N TYR A 174 -6.78 -23.93 -9.10
CA TYR A 174 -6.13 -23.04 -8.14
C TYR A 174 -6.30 -23.50 -6.69
N TYR A 175 -7.50 -23.90 -6.29
CA TYR A 175 -7.79 -24.33 -4.93
C TYR A 175 -6.96 -25.57 -4.50
N LYS A 176 -6.52 -26.38 -5.46
CA LYS A 176 -5.67 -27.55 -5.21
C LYS A 176 -4.19 -27.19 -5.35
N ALA A 177 -3.83 -26.51 -6.41
CA ALA A 177 -2.44 -26.16 -6.76
C ALA A 177 -1.85 -25.08 -5.82
N HIS A 178 -2.67 -24.13 -5.36
CA HIS A 178 -2.26 -22.98 -4.55
C HIS A 178 -2.95 -22.94 -3.18
N LYS A 179 -3.23 -24.12 -2.60
CA LYS A 179 -3.90 -24.26 -1.29
C LYS A 179 -3.22 -23.44 -0.18
N GLN A 180 -1.90 -23.35 -0.20
CA GLN A 180 -1.12 -22.61 0.78
C GLN A 180 -1.35 -21.10 0.66
N PHE A 181 -1.42 -20.57 -0.57
CA PHE A 181 -1.79 -19.16 -0.80
C PHE A 181 -3.22 -18.86 -0.32
N LEU A 182 -4.17 -19.76 -0.63
CA LEU A 182 -5.56 -19.60 -0.16
C LEU A 182 -5.63 -19.59 1.37
N SER A 183 -4.88 -20.46 2.03
CA SER A 183 -4.82 -20.50 3.49
C SER A 183 -4.21 -19.25 4.09
N ALA A 184 -3.14 -18.70 3.48
CA ALA A 184 -2.50 -17.47 3.91
C ALA A 184 -3.44 -16.27 3.73
N LEU A 185 -4.09 -16.15 2.56
CA LEU A 185 -5.05 -15.07 2.29
C LEU A 185 -6.26 -15.13 3.24
N THR A 186 -6.79 -16.34 3.48
CA THR A 186 -7.87 -16.54 4.45
C THR A 186 -7.47 -16.06 5.84
N GLY A 187 -6.28 -16.44 6.31
CA GLY A 187 -5.75 -16.00 7.59
C GLY A 187 -5.59 -14.49 7.69
N ASP A 188 -5.10 -13.85 6.63
CA ASP A 188 -4.95 -12.40 6.58
C ASP A 188 -6.32 -11.68 6.54
N LEU A 189 -7.29 -12.16 5.73
CA LEU A 189 -8.64 -11.58 5.67
C LEU A 189 -9.39 -11.69 7.02
N ILE A 190 -9.15 -12.73 7.81
CA ILE A 190 -9.72 -12.88 9.14
C ILE A 190 -9.03 -11.95 10.16
N SER A 191 -7.71 -11.80 10.08
CA SER A 191 -6.92 -11.12 11.10
C SER A 191 -6.65 -9.64 10.81
N LYS A 192 -6.72 -9.20 9.53
CA LYS A 192 -6.34 -7.86 9.09
C LYS A 192 -7.50 -7.13 8.42
N THR A 193 -7.50 -5.81 8.52
CA THR A 193 -8.38 -4.91 7.76
C THR A 193 -7.73 -4.59 6.43
N PHE A 194 -8.33 -5.05 5.34
CA PHE A 194 -7.85 -4.79 3.99
C PHE A 194 -8.36 -3.47 3.44
N LEU A 195 -7.49 -2.79 2.68
CA LEU A 195 -7.85 -1.75 1.73
C LEU A 195 -7.60 -2.29 0.31
N PHE A 196 -8.68 -2.48 -0.46
CA PHE A 196 -8.63 -2.89 -1.86
C PHE A 196 -8.57 -1.64 -2.75
N VAL A 197 -7.58 -1.57 -3.65
CA VAL A 197 -7.40 -0.45 -4.58
C VAL A 197 -7.14 -0.97 -5.98
N GLY A 198 -7.88 -0.45 -6.97
CA GLY A 198 -7.75 -0.87 -8.36
C GLY A 198 -8.20 -2.31 -8.63
N PHE A 199 -9.08 -2.85 -7.81
CA PHE A 199 -9.58 -4.22 -7.88
C PHE A 199 -11.08 -4.25 -8.22
N SER A 200 -11.46 -5.09 -9.18
CA SER A 200 -12.85 -5.14 -9.71
C SER A 200 -13.77 -6.14 -8.99
N PHE A 201 -13.26 -6.96 -8.10
CA PHE A 201 -13.98 -8.09 -7.46
C PHE A 201 -14.57 -9.12 -8.44
N GLN A 202 -14.03 -9.20 -9.65
CA GLN A 202 -14.43 -10.20 -10.64
C GLN A 202 -13.52 -11.44 -10.62
N ASP A 203 -12.56 -11.50 -9.71
CA ASP A 203 -11.64 -12.62 -9.55
C ASP A 203 -12.33 -13.82 -8.89
N PRO A 204 -12.43 -14.98 -9.56
CA PRO A 204 -13.13 -16.14 -9.04
C PRO A 204 -12.49 -16.73 -7.77
N ASN A 205 -11.18 -16.61 -7.62
CA ASN A 205 -10.48 -17.13 -6.44
C ASN A 205 -10.77 -16.28 -5.21
N LEU A 206 -10.80 -14.94 -5.38
CA LEU A 206 -11.13 -14.05 -4.27
C LEU A 206 -12.62 -14.17 -3.89
N ASP A 207 -13.53 -14.24 -4.86
CA ASP A 207 -14.97 -14.46 -4.59
C ASP A 207 -15.20 -15.76 -3.81
N TYR A 208 -14.52 -16.85 -4.20
CA TYR A 208 -14.58 -18.12 -3.48
C TYR A 208 -14.13 -17.96 -2.01
N ILE A 209 -12.99 -17.29 -1.76
CA ILE A 209 -12.46 -17.10 -0.40
C ILE A 209 -13.40 -16.24 0.44
N LEU A 210 -13.85 -15.10 -0.09
CA LEU A 210 -14.76 -14.20 0.61
C LEU A 210 -16.07 -14.89 0.97
N SER A 211 -16.63 -15.70 0.04
CA SER A 211 -17.82 -16.50 0.28
C SER A 211 -17.64 -17.50 1.43
N ARG A 212 -16.48 -18.17 1.48
CA ARG A 212 -16.14 -19.13 2.55
C ARG A 212 -15.98 -18.44 3.89
N ILE A 213 -15.23 -17.34 3.95
CA ILE A 213 -15.04 -16.57 5.19
C ILE A 213 -16.39 -16.11 5.74
N ARG A 214 -17.29 -15.64 4.86
CA ARG A 214 -18.64 -15.22 5.28
C ARG A 214 -19.42 -16.35 5.94
N VAL A 215 -19.32 -17.57 5.41
CA VAL A 215 -20.05 -18.73 5.93
C VAL A 215 -19.40 -19.28 7.19
N ASP A 216 -18.07 -19.36 7.23
CA ASP A 216 -17.32 -20.02 8.31
C ASP A 216 -17.13 -19.10 9.54
N TYR A 217 -17.26 -17.75 9.38
CA TYR A 217 -16.97 -16.75 10.42
C TYR A 217 -18.11 -15.72 10.58
N GLU A 218 -19.35 -16.18 10.71
CA GLU A 218 -20.56 -15.34 10.75
C GLU A 218 -20.56 -14.33 11.91
N GLU A 219 -20.00 -14.68 13.08
CA GLU A 219 -20.26 -13.91 14.31
C GLU A 219 -19.43 -12.63 14.46
N ASN A 220 -18.21 -12.50 13.88
CA ASN A 220 -17.41 -11.28 13.97
C ASN A 220 -16.40 -11.11 12.81
N PRO A 221 -16.84 -11.00 11.57
CA PRO A 221 -15.91 -10.77 10.46
C PRO A 221 -15.31 -9.37 10.53
N ARG A 222 -14.02 -9.28 10.18
CA ARG A 222 -13.34 -8.01 10.05
C ARG A 222 -13.98 -7.12 8.99
N GLN A 223 -13.94 -5.81 9.22
CA GLN A 223 -14.35 -4.81 8.24
C GLN A 223 -13.21 -4.55 7.27
N HIS A 224 -13.50 -4.63 5.97
CA HIS A 224 -12.60 -4.26 4.88
C HIS A 224 -13.14 -3.05 4.13
N TYR A 225 -12.31 -2.45 3.28
CA TYR A 225 -12.65 -1.27 2.50
C TYR A 225 -12.19 -1.44 1.06
N ALA A 226 -12.93 -0.88 0.11
CA ALA A 226 -12.57 -0.86 -1.30
C ALA A 226 -12.78 0.54 -1.87
N ILE A 227 -11.78 1.08 -2.55
CA ILE A 227 -11.94 2.34 -3.28
C ILE A 227 -12.55 2.01 -4.64
N MET A 228 -13.72 2.57 -4.92
CA MET A 228 -14.51 2.33 -6.13
C MET A 228 -14.85 3.66 -6.79
N LYS A 229 -14.68 3.74 -8.13
CA LYS A 229 -15.08 4.95 -8.87
C LYS A 229 -16.60 4.97 -9.09
N SER A 230 -17.20 6.14 -8.94
CA SER A 230 -18.59 6.40 -9.30
C SER A 230 -18.82 6.21 -10.81
N ILE A 231 -20.05 5.91 -11.19
CA ILE A 231 -20.46 5.84 -12.60
C ILE A 231 -20.65 7.27 -13.11
N ASP A 232 -19.87 7.68 -14.11
CA ASP A 232 -19.98 9.01 -14.73
C ASP A 232 -21.02 8.97 -15.88
N ARG A 233 -21.93 9.95 -15.87
CA ARG A 233 -22.94 10.11 -16.96
C ARG A 233 -22.30 10.27 -18.34
N LYS A 234 -21.11 10.86 -18.39
CA LYS A 234 -20.38 11.11 -19.67
C LYS A 234 -19.93 9.84 -20.39
N ASP A 235 -19.86 8.71 -19.67
CA ASP A 235 -19.42 7.43 -20.24
C ASP A 235 -20.54 6.71 -20.99
N TYR A 236 -21.77 7.29 -21.06
CA TYR A 236 -22.96 6.66 -21.63
C TYR A 236 -23.63 7.56 -22.65
N GLU A 237 -24.08 6.96 -23.76
CA GLU A 237 -24.76 7.67 -24.85
C GLU A 237 -26.17 8.10 -24.47
N SER A 238 -26.89 7.29 -23.68
CA SER A 238 -28.27 7.59 -23.26
C SER A 238 -28.44 7.65 -21.74
N ASP A 239 -29.48 8.38 -21.29
CA ASP A 239 -29.85 8.41 -19.86
C ASP A 239 -30.31 7.04 -19.38
N ALA A 240 -30.96 6.26 -20.25
CA ALA A 240 -31.42 4.91 -19.89
C ALA A 240 -30.23 3.95 -19.62
N ASP A 241 -29.17 4.02 -20.40
CA ASP A 241 -27.97 3.21 -20.21
C ASP A 241 -27.21 3.64 -18.95
N TYR A 242 -27.12 4.94 -18.71
CA TYR A 242 -26.56 5.49 -17.47
C TYR A 242 -27.35 5.03 -16.24
N ASP A 243 -28.67 5.17 -16.24
CA ASP A 243 -29.54 4.77 -15.13
C ASP A 243 -29.44 3.27 -14.86
N TYR A 244 -29.36 2.46 -15.92
CA TYR A 244 -29.16 1.03 -15.81
C TYR A 244 -27.80 0.70 -15.17
N ALA A 245 -26.70 1.29 -15.70
CA ALA A 245 -25.36 1.06 -15.20
C ALA A 245 -25.22 1.52 -13.73
N LYS A 246 -25.77 2.68 -13.40
CA LYS A 246 -25.81 3.22 -12.03
C LYS A 246 -26.51 2.26 -11.07
N ARG A 247 -27.74 1.82 -11.44
CA ARG A 247 -28.49 0.86 -10.62
C ARG A 247 -27.74 -0.45 -10.42
N ARG A 248 -27.11 -0.97 -11.48
CA ARG A 248 -26.30 -2.20 -11.42
C ARG A 248 -25.11 -2.02 -10.49
N ASN A 249 -24.43 -0.86 -10.57
CA ASN A 249 -23.32 -0.53 -9.68
C ASN A 249 -23.77 -0.41 -8.23
N ASP A 250 -24.89 0.27 -7.96
CA ASP A 250 -25.42 0.41 -6.59
C ASP A 250 -25.73 -0.97 -5.97
N LEU A 251 -26.33 -1.88 -6.73
CA LEU A 251 -26.59 -3.26 -6.29
C LEU A 251 -25.30 -4.04 -6.04
N PHE A 252 -24.28 -3.83 -6.85
CA PHE A 252 -22.96 -4.43 -6.66
C PHE A 252 -22.28 -3.92 -5.37
N LEU A 253 -22.31 -2.61 -5.13
CA LEU A 253 -21.78 -2.02 -3.89
C LEU A 253 -22.50 -2.52 -2.64
N GLU A 254 -23.82 -2.74 -2.74
CA GLU A 254 -24.61 -3.38 -1.68
C GLU A 254 -24.18 -4.85 -1.46
N ASP A 255 -23.89 -5.61 -2.54
CA ASP A 255 -23.49 -7.01 -2.40
C ASP A 255 -22.10 -7.14 -1.73
N LEU A 256 -21.19 -6.19 -1.91
CA LEU A 256 -19.90 -6.17 -1.21
C LEU A 256 -20.07 -6.13 0.32
N LYS A 257 -21.14 -5.54 0.83
CA LYS A 257 -21.44 -5.50 2.27
C LYS A 257 -21.67 -6.90 2.87
N ARG A 258 -22.08 -7.89 2.06
CA ARG A 258 -22.19 -9.28 2.49
C ARG A 258 -20.85 -9.86 2.94
N TYR A 259 -19.75 -9.36 2.35
CA TYR A 259 -18.36 -9.74 2.66
C TYR A 259 -17.72 -8.77 3.67
N ARG A 260 -18.50 -7.91 4.31
CA ARG A 260 -18.00 -6.84 5.19
C ARG A 260 -17.00 -5.92 4.48
N ILE A 261 -17.21 -5.65 3.19
CA ILE A 261 -16.45 -4.68 2.42
C ILE A 261 -17.30 -3.43 2.25
N SER A 262 -16.85 -2.29 2.81
CA SER A 262 -17.43 -0.97 2.56
C SER A 262 -16.77 -0.35 1.34
N ALA A 263 -17.56 0.01 0.35
CA ALA A 263 -17.11 0.75 -0.81
C ALA A 263 -16.93 2.24 -0.45
N LEU A 264 -15.73 2.75 -0.67
CA LEU A 264 -15.40 4.18 -0.59
C LEU A 264 -15.51 4.73 -2.01
N VAL A 265 -16.63 5.40 -2.28
CA VAL A 265 -16.92 5.90 -3.63
C VAL A 265 -16.19 7.20 -3.85
N ILE A 266 -15.42 7.26 -4.92
CA ILE A 266 -14.69 8.44 -5.42
C ILE A 266 -15.23 8.86 -6.78
N ASP A 267 -15.07 10.11 -7.15
CA ASP A 267 -15.47 10.62 -8.45
C ASP A 267 -14.33 10.57 -9.48
N ASP A 268 -13.08 10.73 -9.01
CA ASP A 268 -11.90 10.65 -9.85
C ASP A 268 -10.79 9.78 -9.23
N PHE A 269 -10.01 9.11 -10.09
CA PHE A 269 -8.92 8.26 -9.62
C PHE A 269 -7.78 9.00 -8.91
N SER A 270 -7.63 10.32 -9.13
CA SER A 270 -6.68 11.17 -8.40
C SER A 270 -6.94 11.20 -6.90
N GLU A 271 -8.20 11.02 -6.48
CA GLU A 271 -8.58 10.96 -5.06
C GLU A 271 -7.93 9.78 -4.33
N ILE A 272 -7.55 8.71 -5.03
CA ILE A 272 -6.77 7.61 -4.44
C ILE A 272 -5.46 8.16 -3.85
N THR A 273 -4.77 9.00 -4.62
CA THR A 273 -3.51 9.62 -4.17
C THR A 273 -3.75 10.50 -2.95
N GLU A 274 -4.83 11.29 -2.94
CA GLU A 274 -5.18 12.16 -1.82
C GLU A 274 -5.52 11.35 -0.55
N ILE A 275 -6.28 10.27 -0.69
CA ILE A 275 -6.62 9.35 0.41
C ILE A 275 -5.34 8.73 1.00
N LEU A 276 -4.45 8.22 0.15
CA LEU A 276 -3.20 7.60 0.60
C LEU A 276 -2.26 8.62 1.26
N GLN A 277 -2.17 9.84 0.72
CA GLN A 277 -1.41 10.94 1.32
C GLN A 277 -1.99 11.35 2.69
N GLU A 278 -3.30 11.40 2.82
CA GLU A 278 -3.93 11.74 4.10
C GLU A 278 -3.75 10.64 5.14
N ILE A 279 -3.75 9.36 4.73
CA ILE A 279 -3.37 8.23 5.61
C ILE A 279 -1.91 8.43 6.08
N GLU A 280 -0.98 8.69 5.18
CA GLU A 280 0.43 8.95 5.50
C GLU A 280 0.59 10.15 6.44
N ARG A 281 -0.10 11.26 6.16
CA ARG A 281 -0.09 12.45 7.00
C ARG A 281 -0.58 12.17 8.42
N ARG A 282 -1.72 11.45 8.58
CA ARG A 282 -2.27 11.11 9.92
C ARG A 282 -1.41 10.10 10.68
N LEU A 283 -0.74 9.20 9.99
CA LEU A 283 0.23 8.31 10.62
C LEU A 283 1.39 9.09 11.24
N ASN A 284 1.87 10.10 10.53
CA ASN A 284 3.04 10.88 10.89
C ASN A 284 2.72 12.11 11.76
N GLN A 285 1.45 12.45 11.96
CA GLN A 285 1.06 13.69 12.67
C GLN A 285 1.64 13.83 14.07
N ASN A 286 1.90 12.70 14.74
CA ASN A 286 2.49 12.69 16.09
C ASN A 286 4.01 12.54 16.06
N ASN A 287 4.64 12.53 14.90
CA ASN A 287 6.08 12.44 14.76
C ASN A 287 6.66 13.84 14.60
N ILE A 288 7.57 14.21 15.46
CA ILE A 288 8.25 15.53 15.43
C ILE A 288 9.72 15.31 15.08
N PHE A 289 10.13 15.88 13.95
CA PHE A 289 11.54 15.96 13.60
C PHE A 289 12.16 17.18 14.26
N ILE A 290 13.12 16.96 15.15
CA ILE A 290 13.90 18.02 15.78
C ILE A 290 15.25 18.10 15.06
N SER A 291 15.42 19.20 14.33
CA SER A 291 16.67 19.55 13.63
C SER A 291 17.32 20.74 14.29
N GLY A 292 18.59 20.62 14.60
CA GLY A 292 19.39 21.70 15.14
C GLY A 292 20.85 21.29 15.18
N SER A 293 21.71 22.27 14.97
CA SER A 293 23.16 22.13 15.13
C SER A 293 23.72 23.51 15.49
N ALA A 294 24.21 23.67 16.68
CA ALA A 294 24.73 24.95 17.16
C ALA A 294 26.02 24.77 17.95
N GLU A 295 26.97 25.64 17.67
CA GLU A 295 28.14 25.88 18.52
C GLU A 295 27.88 27.10 19.44
N GLU A 296 27.00 28.02 19.00
CA GLU A 296 26.57 29.20 19.73
C GLU A 296 25.03 29.23 19.82
N TYR A 297 24.48 29.66 20.95
CA TYR A 297 23.05 29.59 21.25
C TYR A 297 22.38 30.98 21.33
N GLY A 298 22.95 31.96 20.64
CA GLY A 298 22.42 33.32 20.61
C GLY A 298 22.51 34.01 22.00
N VAL A 299 21.36 34.35 22.54
CA VAL A 299 21.27 35.02 23.87
C VAL A 299 21.37 34.05 25.04
N PHE A 300 21.32 32.75 24.83
CA PHE A 300 21.38 31.74 25.87
C PHE A 300 22.81 31.28 26.11
N THR A 301 23.13 30.98 27.36
CA THR A 301 24.31 30.17 27.66
C THR A 301 24.10 28.74 27.15
N LYS A 302 25.18 28.00 27.00
CA LYS A 302 25.11 26.59 26.58
C LYS A 302 24.24 25.75 27.52
N GLU A 303 24.39 25.96 28.84
CA GLU A 303 23.64 25.22 29.86
C GLU A 303 22.12 25.54 29.80
N GLU A 304 21.76 26.80 29.64
CA GLU A 304 20.36 27.21 29.46
C GLU A 304 19.74 26.61 28.18
N ALA A 305 20.47 26.64 27.07
CA ALA A 305 20.01 26.08 25.82
C ALA A 305 19.84 24.55 25.87
N GLU A 306 20.82 23.83 26.44
CA GLU A 306 20.73 22.38 26.60
C GLU A 306 19.58 22.00 27.54
N ASN A 307 19.34 22.74 28.62
CA ASN A 307 18.23 22.51 29.56
C ASN A 307 16.88 22.78 28.88
N LEU A 308 16.76 23.86 28.10
CA LEU A 308 15.54 24.14 27.30
C LEU A 308 15.22 23.01 26.36
N ILE A 309 16.21 22.53 25.58
CA ILE A 309 16.04 21.42 24.61
C ILE A 309 15.63 20.14 25.35
N LYS A 310 16.26 19.84 26.45
CA LYS A 310 15.96 18.68 27.29
C LYS A 310 14.52 18.72 27.82
N LEU A 311 14.08 19.83 28.36
CA LEU A 311 12.70 20.02 28.86
C LEU A 311 11.67 19.95 27.75
N LEU A 312 11.97 20.54 26.56
CA LEU A 312 11.12 20.46 25.39
C LEU A 312 10.93 19.01 24.94
N SER A 313 12.03 18.25 24.84
CA SER A 313 11.99 16.85 24.40
C SER A 313 11.24 15.96 25.39
N ALA A 314 11.45 16.16 26.70
CA ALA A 314 10.70 15.46 27.75
C ALA A 314 9.20 15.77 27.64
N ARG A 315 8.83 17.05 27.47
CA ARG A 315 7.44 17.48 27.33
C ARG A 315 6.77 16.87 26.09
N LEU A 316 7.44 16.84 24.93
CA LEU A 316 6.92 16.22 23.72
C LEU A 316 6.65 14.72 23.91
N ILE A 317 7.55 13.99 24.56
CA ILE A 317 7.33 12.58 24.91
C ILE A 317 6.14 12.43 25.86
N GLN A 318 6.03 13.28 26.88
CA GLN A 318 4.91 13.29 27.82
C GLN A 318 3.56 13.53 27.13
N ASP A 319 3.51 14.43 26.15
CA ASP A 319 2.32 14.74 25.36
C ASP A 319 2.10 13.73 24.20
N GLU A 320 2.69 12.53 24.27
CA GLU A 320 2.53 11.40 23.35
C GLU A 320 3.08 11.62 21.94
N PHE A 321 3.92 12.63 21.70
CA PHE A 321 4.65 12.78 20.44
C PHE A 321 5.84 11.82 20.38
N ASN A 322 6.20 11.42 19.16
CA ASN A 322 7.44 10.70 18.88
C ASN A 322 8.49 11.68 18.36
N ILE A 323 9.74 11.47 18.73
CA ILE A 323 10.84 12.35 18.31
C ILE A 323 11.71 11.66 17.28
N ILE A 324 11.97 12.37 16.20
CA ILE A 324 12.97 12.00 15.18
C ILE A 324 14.10 13.01 15.27
N SER A 325 15.35 12.55 15.41
CA SER A 325 16.50 13.42 15.51
C SER A 325 17.69 12.93 14.67
N GLY A 326 18.32 13.88 13.97
CA GLY A 326 19.57 13.67 13.23
C GLY A 326 20.82 13.75 14.11
N PHE A 327 20.69 13.92 15.40
CA PHE A 327 21.78 14.04 16.37
C PHE A 327 22.78 15.16 16.02
N GLY A 328 22.24 16.37 15.72
CA GLY A 328 23.10 17.53 15.42
C GLY A 328 23.95 17.97 16.60
N VAL A 329 25.14 18.49 16.29
CA VAL A 329 26.11 18.97 17.28
C VAL A 329 25.48 20.03 18.18
N GLY A 330 25.68 19.92 19.51
CA GLY A 330 25.17 20.87 20.50
C GLY A 330 23.67 20.73 20.82
N VAL A 331 22.89 20.06 19.99
CA VAL A 331 21.42 19.92 20.18
C VAL A 331 21.03 18.46 20.44
N GLY A 332 21.59 17.52 19.68
CA GLY A 332 21.14 16.13 19.65
C GLY A 332 21.24 15.39 20.99
N SER A 333 22.30 15.64 21.77
CA SER A 333 22.48 15.00 23.07
C SER A 333 21.42 15.46 24.08
N ALA A 334 21.06 16.73 24.09
CA ALA A 334 20.03 17.27 24.96
C ALA A 334 18.63 16.73 24.57
N VAL A 335 18.32 16.62 23.26
CA VAL A 335 17.10 15.98 22.74
C VAL A 335 16.98 14.55 23.25
N ILE A 336 18.04 13.76 23.10
CA ILE A 336 18.03 12.34 23.49
C ILE A 336 17.88 12.22 25.01
N THR A 337 18.65 13.00 25.77
CA THR A 337 18.61 12.96 27.24
C THR A 337 17.20 13.24 27.76
N GLY A 338 16.57 14.33 27.29
CA GLY A 338 15.21 14.68 27.72
C GLY A 338 14.17 13.62 27.33
N ALA A 339 14.25 13.09 26.10
CA ALA A 339 13.35 12.05 25.64
C ALA A 339 13.52 10.74 26.44
N LEU A 340 14.75 10.28 26.66
CA LEU A 340 15.01 9.03 27.39
C LEU A 340 14.68 9.13 28.86
N GLU A 341 15.00 10.23 29.52
CA GLU A 341 14.62 10.45 30.94
C GLU A 341 13.11 10.32 31.10
N GLU A 342 12.31 10.97 30.25
CA GLU A 342 10.85 10.88 30.30
C GLU A 342 10.34 9.46 30.03
N ILE A 343 10.87 8.78 29.02
CA ILE A 343 10.49 7.41 28.67
C ILE A 343 10.76 6.45 29.83
N TYR A 344 11.91 6.56 30.49
CA TYR A 344 12.31 5.62 31.57
C TYR A 344 11.73 5.95 32.94
N MET A 345 11.57 7.25 33.29
CA MET A 345 11.06 7.65 34.59
C MET A 345 9.57 7.37 34.78
N HIS A 346 8.79 7.46 33.70
CA HIS A 346 7.33 7.34 33.78
C HIS A 346 6.78 6.01 33.28
N ASN A 347 7.61 4.96 33.18
CA ASN A 347 7.22 3.62 32.74
C ASN A 347 6.37 3.63 31.42
N THR A 348 6.59 4.61 30.61
CA THR A 348 5.96 4.67 29.29
C THR A 348 6.44 3.45 28.52
N ARG A 349 5.52 2.63 27.99
CA ARG A 349 5.91 1.43 27.24
C ARG A 349 6.93 1.83 26.19
N ILE A 350 8.13 1.28 26.27
CA ILE A 350 9.19 1.52 25.31
C ILE A 350 8.73 0.92 23.98
N ASN A 351 8.25 1.79 23.12
CA ASN A 351 8.01 1.47 21.74
C ASN A 351 9.21 2.03 20.94
N ASN A 352 9.83 1.21 20.11
CA ASN A 352 10.95 1.61 19.25
C ASN A 352 10.63 2.82 18.33
N GLN A 353 9.37 3.22 18.28
CA GLN A 353 8.92 4.37 17.51
C GLN A 353 8.96 5.70 18.28
N ARG A 354 9.10 5.70 19.63
CA ARG A 354 9.03 6.92 20.43
C ARG A 354 10.24 7.85 20.22
N LEU A 355 11.41 7.28 19.93
CA LEU A 355 12.64 8.02 19.66
C LEU A 355 13.38 7.34 18.49
N LEU A 356 13.36 7.98 17.33
CA LEU A 356 14.07 7.53 16.13
C LEU A 356 15.33 8.39 15.93
N LEU A 357 16.49 7.75 16.07
CA LEU A 357 17.77 8.39 15.85
C LEU A 357 18.34 8.03 14.48
N ARG A 358 18.69 9.05 13.72
CA ARG A 358 19.34 8.97 12.41
C ARG A 358 20.55 9.90 12.40
N PRO A 359 21.67 9.53 13.07
CA PRO A 359 22.87 10.36 13.11
C PRO A 359 23.37 10.66 11.69
N PHE A 360 23.70 11.93 11.44
CA PHE A 360 24.30 12.31 10.16
C PHE A 360 25.67 11.66 10.01
N PRO A 361 25.97 11.05 8.86
CA PRO A 361 27.28 10.48 8.63
C PRO A 361 28.34 11.57 8.63
N GLN A 362 29.49 11.27 9.25
CA GLN A 362 30.61 12.19 9.39
C GLN A 362 31.60 12.06 8.23
N GLY A 363 32.29 13.14 7.91
CA GLY A 363 33.33 13.17 6.85
C GLY A 363 32.90 13.91 5.59
N LYS A 364 33.88 14.27 4.77
CA LYS A 364 33.64 15.10 3.57
C LYS A 364 32.80 14.37 2.51
N GLU A 365 33.02 13.07 2.32
CA GLU A 365 32.32 12.25 1.34
C GLU A 365 30.87 12.00 1.78
N ALA A 366 30.61 11.96 3.08
CA ALA A 366 29.27 11.75 3.64
C ALA A 366 28.30 12.93 3.45
N ARG A 367 28.81 14.13 3.17
CA ARG A 367 27.97 15.33 2.97
C ARG A 367 27.05 15.20 1.76
N VAL A 368 27.42 14.42 0.74
CA VAL A 368 26.56 14.13 -0.42
C VAL A 368 25.26 13.44 -0.01
N LEU A 369 25.30 12.64 1.06
CA LEU A 369 24.15 11.89 1.58
C LEU A 369 23.26 12.72 2.53
N TRP A 370 23.70 13.90 2.99
CA TRP A 370 22.97 14.68 3.99
C TRP A 370 21.61 15.15 3.52
N GLN A 371 21.46 15.46 2.24
CA GLN A 371 20.16 15.84 1.69
C GLN A 371 19.21 14.67 1.75
N GLN A 372 19.62 13.50 1.29
CA GLN A 372 18.81 12.29 1.33
C GLN A 372 18.43 11.90 2.76
N TYR A 373 19.35 12.04 3.73
CA TYR A 373 19.04 11.81 5.15
C TYR A 373 18.01 12.78 5.71
N ARG A 374 18.09 14.07 5.34
CA ARG A 374 17.08 15.06 5.76
C ARG A 374 15.73 14.75 5.16
N GLU A 375 15.68 14.42 3.89
CA GLU A 375 14.45 14.05 3.19
C GLU A 375 13.79 12.82 3.83
N ASP A 376 14.57 11.79 4.18
CA ASP A 376 14.06 10.61 4.91
C ASP A 376 13.47 10.99 6.27
N MET A 377 14.15 11.81 7.07
CA MET A 377 13.65 12.23 8.37
C MET A 377 12.42 13.12 8.29
N ILE A 378 12.38 14.06 7.35
CA ILE A 378 11.26 14.96 7.14
C ILE A 378 10.03 14.18 6.64
N SER A 379 10.22 13.22 5.75
CA SER A 379 9.12 12.39 5.22
C SER A 379 8.42 11.54 6.29
N ARG A 380 9.10 11.28 7.41
CA ARG A 380 8.56 10.51 8.55
C ARG A 380 7.92 11.38 9.62
N ALA A 381 8.00 12.70 9.48
CA ALA A 381 7.53 13.66 10.48
C ALA A 381 6.28 14.41 9.99
N GLY A 382 5.33 14.62 10.88
CA GLY A 382 4.21 15.53 10.65
C GLY A 382 4.55 16.98 11.00
N ILE A 383 5.52 17.17 11.87
CA ILE A 383 5.99 18.48 12.34
C ILE A 383 7.52 18.50 12.31
N SER A 384 8.09 19.57 11.81
CA SER A 384 9.54 19.80 11.89
C SER A 384 9.83 21.03 12.75
N LEU A 385 10.65 20.84 13.77
CA LEU A 385 11.16 21.90 14.65
C LEU A 385 12.62 22.15 14.34
N TYR A 386 12.96 23.41 14.06
CA TYR A 386 14.32 23.85 13.85
C TYR A 386 14.76 24.68 15.05
N ILE A 387 15.82 24.23 15.74
CA ILE A 387 16.28 24.83 17.00
C ILE A 387 17.76 25.17 16.84
N PHE A 388 18.12 26.44 17.12
CA PHE A 388 19.51 26.91 17.11
C PHE A 388 20.26 26.53 15.83
N GLY A 389 19.77 26.94 14.65
CA GLY A 389 20.41 26.61 13.38
C GLY A 389 20.23 27.65 12.31
#